data_ec93849099a0fbe77867a030dcd26c55
#
_entry.id   ec93849099a0fbe77867a030dcd26c55
#
_cell.length_a   1.000
_cell.length_b   1.000
_cell.length_c   1.000
_cell.angle_alpha   90.00
_cell.angle_beta   90.00
_cell.angle_gamma   90.00
#
_symmetry.space_group_name_H-M   'P 1'
#
loop_
_entity.id
_entity.type
_entity.pdbx_description
1 polymer ?
#
loop_
_entity_poly.entity_id
_entity_poly.type
_entity_poly.pdbx_seq_one_letter_code
_entity_poly.pdbx_strand_id
1 'polypeptide(L)'
;MSSKGSILVVDDEIDITLAFKKGLESNGFFVDIYNDPIAALLNFKSDFYDLLLVDVRMPKMNGFELYQEIEKIDKKTKVCFITAFEVYYHALREIFPTLEVGCFIRKPIEIDDLVKRINAEIHSLDIDK
;
A
#
# COMPACT_ATOMS: atom_id res chain seq x y z
N MET A 1 -17.36 -14.69 -8.89
CA MET A 1 -15.97 -15.05 -8.82
C MET A 1 -15.28 -14.35 -7.71
N SER A 2 -14.51 -15.06 -6.96
CA SER A 2 -13.76 -14.45 -5.89
C SER A 2 -12.49 -13.81 -6.46
N SER A 3 -12.11 -12.70 -5.92
CA SER A 3 -10.85 -12.06 -6.30
C SER A 3 -9.71 -12.69 -5.49
N LYS A 4 -8.48 -12.44 -5.91
CA LYS A 4 -7.29 -12.86 -5.16
C LYS A 4 -7.04 -11.99 -3.95
N GLY A 5 -7.72 -10.89 -3.83
CA GLY A 5 -7.59 -9.97 -2.74
C GLY A 5 -8.03 -8.58 -3.16
N SER A 6 -8.23 -7.72 -2.19
CA SER A 6 -8.67 -6.34 -2.41
C SER A 6 -7.53 -5.40 -2.07
N ILE A 7 -7.14 -4.58 -3.01
CA ILE A 7 -6.00 -3.67 -2.90
C ILE A 7 -6.49 -2.23 -2.95
N LEU A 8 -6.02 -1.41 -2.03
CA LEU A 8 -6.21 0.03 -2.08
C LEU A 8 -4.89 0.65 -2.53
N VAL A 9 -4.88 1.32 -3.67
CA VAL A 9 -3.67 1.96 -4.20
C VAL A 9 -3.78 3.46 -4.03
N VAL A 10 -2.80 4.06 -3.38
CA VAL A 10 -2.78 5.51 -3.16
C VAL A 10 -1.46 6.07 -3.63
N ASP A 11 -1.50 6.94 -4.62
CA ASP A 11 -0.31 7.56 -5.20
C ASP A 11 -0.77 8.83 -5.90
N ASP A 12 -0.06 9.93 -5.69
CA ASP A 12 -0.49 11.21 -6.27
C ASP A 12 -0.26 11.29 -7.78
N GLU A 13 0.46 10.31 -8.36
CA GLU A 13 0.66 10.26 -9.80
C GLU A 13 -0.43 9.44 -10.47
N ILE A 14 -1.28 10.10 -11.24
CA ILE A 14 -2.44 9.46 -11.88
C ILE A 14 -2.03 8.32 -12.79
N ASP A 15 -0.98 8.50 -13.58
CA ASP A 15 -0.52 7.46 -14.50
C ASP A 15 -0.11 6.19 -13.78
N ILE A 16 0.48 6.33 -12.61
CA ILE A 16 0.92 5.19 -11.80
C ILE A 16 -0.29 4.41 -11.28
N THR A 17 -1.27 5.11 -10.70
CA THR A 17 -2.43 4.41 -10.15
C THR A 17 -3.23 3.72 -11.24
N LEU A 18 -3.35 4.33 -12.41
CA LEU A 18 -4.06 3.70 -13.53
C LEU A 18 -3.31 2.47 -14.03
N ALA A 19 -1.99 2.54 -14.15
CA ALA A 19 -1.20 1.40 -14.59
C ALA A 19 -1.28 0.25 -13.59
N PHE A 20 -1.18 0.56 -12.32
CA PHE A 20 -1.27 -0.47 -11.27
C PHE A 20 -2.65 -1.10 -11.23
N LYS A 21 -3.70 -0.28 -11.34
CA LYS A 21 -5.06 -0.81 -11.35
C LYS A 21 -5.25 -1.80 -12.49
N LYS A 22 -4.85 -1.41 -13.70
CA LYS A 22 -4.99 -2.26 -14.87
C LYS A 22 -4.22 -3.56 -14.69
N GLY A 23 -2.96 -3.46 -14.26
CA GLY A 23 -2.12 -4.64 -14.13
C GLY A 23 -2.58 -5.58 -13.02
N LEU A 24 -2.97 -5.02 -11.89
CA LEU A 24 -3.42 -5.83 -10.77
C LEU A 24 -4.78 -6.47 -11.05
N GLU A 25 -5.69 -5.73 -11.68
CA GLU A 25 -6.99 -6.32 -12.03
C GLU A 25 -6.83 -7.45 -13.04
N SER A 26 -5.90 -7.31 -13.98
CA SER A 26 -5.61 -8.38 -14.93
C SER A 26 -5.09 -9.64 -14.25
N ASN A 27 -4.56 -9.50 -13.05
CA ASN A 27 -4.05 -10.62 -12.27
C ASN A 27 -5.03 -11.10 -11.20
N GLY A 28 -6.28 -10.65 -11.25
CA GLY A 28 -7.34 -11.18 -10.41
C GLY A 28 -7.63 -10.44 -9.12
N PHE A 29 -7.02 -9.27 -8.92
CA PHE A 29 -7.28 -8.47 -7.72
C PHE A 29 -8.42 -7.50 -7.94
N PHE A 30 -9.12 -7.18 -6.86
CA PHE A 30 -10.01 -6.03 -6.83
C PHE A 30 -9.17 -4.80 -6.44
N VAL A 31 -9.32 -3.68 -7.15
CA VAL A 31 -8.45 -2.52 -6.92
C VAL A 31 -9.26 -1.24 -6.88
N ASP A 32 -9.12 -0.49 -5.79
CA ASP A 32 -9.58 0.89 -5.71
C ASP A 32 -8.34 1.78 -5.74
N ILE A 33 -8.42 2.90 -6.43
CA ILE A 33 -7.30 3.84 -6.52
C ILE A 33 -7.70 5.22 -6.06
N TYR A 34 -6.77 5.90 -5.42
CA TYR A 34 -6.93 7.29 -5.01
C TYR A 34 -5.63 8.04 -5.28
N ASN A 35 -5.78 9.30 -5.72
CA ASN A 35 -4.61 10.15 -5.96
C ASN A 35 -4.43 11.21 -4.88
N ASP A 36 -5.28 11.19 -3.87
CA ASP A 36 -5.24 12.09 -2.73
C ASP A 36 -5.33 11.25 -1.45
N PRO A 37 -4.33 11.31 -0.58
CA PRO A 37 -4.36 10.49 0.64
C PRO A 37 -5.52 10.84 1.57
N ILE A 38 -5.94 12.09 1.60
CA ILE A 38 -7.08 12.48 2.44
C ILE A 38 -8.37 11.84 1.93
N ALA A 39 -8.56 11.85 0.61
CA ALA A 39 -9.73 11.20 0.01
C ALA A 39 -9.70 9.69 0.26
N ALA A 40 -8.52 9.09 0.18
CA ALA A 40 -8.38 7.66 0.47
C ALA A 40 -8.79 7.34 1.90
N LEU A 41 -8.34 8.17 2.84
CA LEU A 41 -8.67 7.96 4.25
C LEU A 41 -10.16 8.13 4.51
N LEU A 42 -10.76 9.17 3.94
CA LEU A 42 -12.18 9.44 4.13
C LEU A 42 -13.08 8.36 3.52
N ASN A 43 -12.60 7.67 2.52
CA ASN A 43 -13.36 6.63 1.84
C ASN A 43 -12.89 5.21 2.19
N PHE A 44 -12.01 5.09 3.17
CA PHE A 44 -11.50 3.78 3.56
C PHE A 44 -12.62 2.90 4.11
N LYS A 45 -12.63 1.64 3.66
CA LYS A 45 -13.65 0.67 4.08
C LYS A 45 -13.01 -0.36 5.00
N SER A 46 -13.43 -0.37 6.25
CA SER A 46 -12.94 -1.35 7.22
C SER A 46 -13.35 -2.76 6.82
N ASP A 47 -12.50 -3.72 7.08
CA ASP A 47 -12.73 -5.14 6.78
C ASP A 47 -12.91 -5.41 5.27
N PHE A 48 -12.44 -4.52 4.43
CA PHE A 48 -12.58 -4.69 3.00
C PHE A 48 -11.26 -4.90 2.28
N TYR A 49 -10.23 -4.12 2.60
CA TYR A 49 -8.96 -4.19 1.89
C TYR A 49 -8.00 -5.14 2.57
N ASP A 50 -7.39 -6.01 1.77
CA ASP A 50 -6.34 -6.90 2.26
C ASP A 50 -5.00 -6.18 2.35
N LEU A 51 -4.78 -5.20 1.47
CA LEU A 51 -3.50 -4.53 1.39
C LEU A 51 -3.63 -3.09 0.90
N LEU A 52 -2.86 -2.22 1.51
CA LEU A 52 -2.67 -0.84 1.07
C LEU A 52 -1.34 -0.76 0.33
N LEU A 53 -1.36 -0.34 -0.92
CA LEU A 53 -0.15 -0.05 -1.69
C LEU A 53 -0.06 1.46 -1.79
N VAL A 54 0.91 2.05 -1.11
CA VAL A 54 0.93 3.50 -0.94
C VAL A 54 2.29 4.10 -1.22
N ASP A 55 2.29 5.19 -1.98
CA ASP A 55 3.51 5.96 -2.21
C ASP A 55 3.92 6.65 -0.92
N VAL A 56 5.21 6.69 -0.66
CA VAL A 56 5.73 7.31 0.55
C VAL A 56 5.59 8.83 0.48
N ARG A 57 5.92 9.43 -0.65
CA ARG A 57 5.94 10.90 -0.75
C ARG A 57 4.75 11.42 -1.52
N MET A 58 3.84 12.05 -0.80
CA MET A 58 2.64 12.67 -1.37
C MET A 58 2.40 14.01 -0.68
N PRO A 59 1.78 14.96 -1.36
CA PRO A 59 1.36 16.20 -0.70
C PRO A 59 0.35 15.94 0.41
N LYS A 60 0.31 16.83 1.38
CA LYS A 60 -0.66 16.82 2.49
C LYS A 60 -0.42 15.76 3.53
N MET A 61 -0.23 14.52 3.15
CA MET A 61 -0.05 13.41 4.08
C MET A 61 0.83 12.38 3.38
N ASN A 62 1.94 11.99 3.99
CA ASN A 62 2.80 10.99 3.38
C ASN A 62 2.24 9.57 3.61
N GLY A 63 2.84 8.59 2.93
CA GLY A 63 2.34 7.21 3.00
C GLY A 63 2.38 6.60 4.39
N PHE A 64 3.39 6.95 5.19
CA PHE A 64 3.49 6.43 6.54
C PHE A 64 2.39 6.99 7.43
N GLU A 65 2.11 8.28 7.29
CA GLU A 65 1.04 8.93 8.04
C GLU A 65 -0.31 8.33 7.67
N LEU A 66 -0.54 8.11 6.37
CA LEU A 66 -1.78 7.51 5.92
C LEU A 66 -1.94 6.10 6.50
N TYR A 67 -0.88 5.30 6.45
CA TYR A 67 -0.95 3.95 7.00
C TYR A 67 -1.25 3.96 8.49
N GLN A 68 -0.65 4.87 9.24
CA GLN A 68 -0.92 4.97 10.67
C GLN A 68 -2.40 5.27 10.95
N GLU A 69 -3.00 6.15 10.14
CA GLU A 69 -4.42 6.45 10.31
C GLU A 69 -5.30 5.26 9.93
N ILE A 70 -4.95 4.56 8.86
CA ILE A 70 -5.70 3.38 8.42
C ILE A 70 -5.57 2.27 9.47
N GLU A 71 -4.39 2.10 10.04
CA GLU A 71 -4.18 1.07 11.06
C GLU A 71 -5.07 1.27 12.28
N LYS A 72 -5.38 2.51 12.62
CA LYS A 72 -6.30 2.80 13.71
C LYS A 72 -7.72 2.31 13.40
N ILE A 73 -8.09 2.28 12.13
CA ILE A 73 -9.41 1.86 11.69
C ILE A 73 -9.47 0.35 11.50
N ASP A 74 -8.42 -0.24 10.91
CA ASP A 74 -8.42 -1.65 10.59
C ASP A 74 -7.00 -2.18 10.68
N LYS A 75 -6.71 -2.92 11.73
CA LYS A 75 -5.36 -3.46 11.97
C LYS A 75 -5.03 -4.65 11.08
N LYS A 76 -6.01 -5.18 10.36
CA LYS A 76 -5.79 -6.35 9.52
C LYS A 76 -5.28 -6.00 8.12
N THR A 77 -5.41 -4.74 7.71
CA THR A 77 -4.95 -4.32 6.40
C THR A 77 -3.42 -4.28 6.39
N LYS A 78 -2.82 -5.05 5.49
CA LYS A 78 -1.37 -5.06 5.33
C LYS A 78 -0.93 -3.89 4.46
N VAL A 79 0.36 -3.61 4.43
CA VAL A 79 0.86 -2.46 3.70
C VAL A 79 2.10 -2.80 2.91
N CYS A 80 2.18 -2.29 1.68
CA CYS A 80 3.40 -2.20 0.90
C CYS A 80 3.64 -0.74 0.57
N PHE A 81 4.78 -0.22 1.00
CA PHE A 81 5.17 1.14 0.65
C PHE A 81 5.93 1.13 -0.66
N ILE A 82 5.67 2.10 -1.51
CA ILE A 82 6.35 2.20 -2.80
C ILE A 82 6.89 3.61 -2.96
N THR A 83 8.10 3.76 -3.49
CA THR A 83 8.70 5.07 -3.64
C THR A 83 9.77 5.06 -4.72
N ALA A 84 9.91 6.19 -5.41
CA ALA A 84 11.00 6.41 -6.36
C ALA A 84 12.28 6.86 -5.65
N PHE A 85 12.18 7.21 -4.37
CA PHE A 85 13.31 7.75 -3.64
C PHE A 85 13.93 6.69 -2.75
N GLU A 86 15.21 6.85 -2.42
CA GLU A 86 15.82 5.95 -1.47
C GLU A 86 15.19 6.20 -0.11
N VAL A 87 14.89 5.11 0.56
CA VAL A 87 14.28 5.19 1.86
C VAL A 87 15.39 5.03 2.88
N TYR A 88 15.54 6.02 3.73
CA TYR A 88 16.51 5.96 4.79
C TYR A 88 15.86 5.29 5.99
N TYR A 89 16.06 3.99 6.09
CA TYR A 89 15.43 3.20 7.15
C TYR A 89 15.69 3.74 8.55
N HIS A 90 16.90 4.22 8.79
CA HIS A 90 17.22 4.72 10.12
C HIS A 90 16.41 5.95 10.47
N ALA A 91 16.30 6.89 9.53
CA ALA A 91 15.51 8.10 9.76
C ALA A 91 14.02 7.75 9.92
N LEU A 92 13.57 6.79 9.12
CA LEU A 92 12.19 6.35 9.18
C LEU A 92 11.87 5.76 10.55
N ARG A 93 12.75 4.92 11.08
CA ARG A 93 12.52 4.30 12.37
C ARG A 93 12.54 5.29 13.51
N GLU A 94 13.26 6.40 13.36
CA GLU A 94 13.25 7.46 14.36
C GLU A 94 11.91 8.18 14.39
N ILE A 95 11.31 8.39 13.23
CA ILE A 95 10.03 9.09 13.11
C ILE A 95 8.87 8.16 13.46
N PHE A 96 8.95 6.91 13.02
CA PHE A 96 7.88 5.93 13.22
C PHE A 96 8.43 4.68 13.91
N PRO A 97 8.81 4.77 15.18
CA PRO A 97 9.50 3.67 15.85
C PRO A 97 8.68 2.40 15.99
N THR A 98 7.37 2.51 15.95
CA THR A 98 6.50 1.34 16.07
C THR A 98 6.08 0.79 14.71
N LEU A 99 6.51 1.41 13.61
CA LEU A 99 6.13 0.97 12.29
C LEU A 99 6.92 -0.27 11.91
N GLU A 100 6.21 -1.37 11.67
CA GLU A 100 6.85 -2.55 11.15
C GLU A 100 6.66 -2.55 9.66
N VAL A 101 7.77 -2.50 8.93
CA VAL A 101 7.69 -2.41 7.50
C VAL A 101 8.13 -3.73 6.91
N GLY A 102 7.15 -4.50 6.48
CA GLY A 102 7.42 -5.78 5.83
C GLY A 102 7.61 -5.68 4.33
N CYS A 103 7.09 -4.63 3.71
CA CYS A 103 7.13 -4.53 2.26
C CYS A 103 7.47 -3.11 1.82
N PHE A 104 8.66 -2.95 1.25
CA PHE A 104 9.08 -1.72 0.60
C PHE A 104 9.40 -2.04 -0.85
N ILE A 105 8.83 -1.27 -1.75
CA ILE A 105 9.01 -1.48 -3.18
C ILE A 105 9.62 -0.22 -3.78
N ARG A 106 10.62 -0.39 -4.62
CA ARG A 106 11.26 0.73 -5.29
C ARG A 106 10.69 0.89 -6.69
N LYS A 107 10.30 2.10 -7.04
CA LYS A 107 9.89 2.42 -8.41
C LYS A 107 11.12 2.58 -9.29
N PRO A 108 11.03 2.23 -10.56
CA PRO A 108 9.90 1.59 -11.23
C PRO A 108 9.88 0.10 -10.93
N ILE A 109 8.70 -0.50 -10.99
CA ILE A 109 8.56 -1.93 -10.80
C ILE A 109 7.66 -2.50 -11.90
N GLU A 110 8.03 -3.66 -12.41
CA GLU A 110 7.23 -4.37 -13.39
C GLU A 110 6.01 -4.97 -12.72
N ILE A 111 4.91 -5.07 -13.45
CA ILE A 111 3.67 -5.60 -12.87
C ILE A 111 3.85 -7.01 -12.33
N ASP A 112 4.58 -7.86 -13.05
CA ASP A 112 4.78 -9.24 -12.57
C ASP A 112 5.50 -9.28 -11.23
N ASP A 113 6.48 -8.41 -11.03
CA ASP A 113 7.20 -8.33 -9.77
C ASP A 113 6.32 -7.73 -8.67
N LEU A 114 5.52 -6.74 -9.02
CA LEU A 114 4.59 -6.14 -8.09
C LEU A 114 3.58 -7.18 -7.58
N VAL A 115 3.03 -7.98 -8.49
CA VAL A 115 2.09 -9.04 -8.13
C VAL A 115 2.74 -10.03 -7.17
N LYS A 116 3.99 -10.42 -7.42
CA LYS A 116 4.71 -11.33 -6.53
C LYS A 116 4.88 -10.75 -5.14
N ARG A 117 5.25 -9.47 -5.06
CA ARG A 117 5.43 -8.81 -3.77
C ARG A 117 4.11 -8.71 -3.00
N ILE A 118 3.04 -8.35 -3.70
CA ILE A 118 1.71 -8.22 -3.10
C ILE A 118 1.22 -9.58 -2.61
N ASN A 119 1.35 -10.62 -3.42
CA ASN A 119 0.94 -11.95 -3.00
C ASN A 119 1.72 -12.43 -1.78
N ALA A 120 3.02 -12.17 -1.75
CA ALA A 120 3.82 -12.56 -0.60
C ALA A 120 3.36 -11.85 0.67
N GLU A 121 3.02 -10.59 0.56
CA GLU A 121 2.61 -9.82 1.72
C GLU A 121 1.22 -10.23 2.20
N ILE A 122 0.27 -10.40 1.29
CA ILE A 122 -1.10 -10.80 1.65
C ILE A 122 -1.09 -12.17 2.34
N HIS A 123 -0.26 -13.08 1.88
CA HIS A 123 -0.23 -14.44 2.42
C HIS A 123 0.81 -14.63 3.53
N SER A 124 1.46 -13.55 3.96
CA SER A 124 2.41 -13.66 5.07
C SER A 124 1.65 -13.93 6.36
N LEU A 125 2.24 -14.72 7.23
CA LEU A 125 1.63 -14.98 8.52
C LEU A 125 1.94 -13.81 9.45
N ASP A 126 0.90 -13.43 10.21
CA ASP A 126 1.12 -12.45 11.23
C ASP A 126 1.69 -13.18 12.40
N ILE A 127 2.96 -13.25 12.45
CA ILE A 127 3.55 -13.87 13.55
C ILE A 127 3.56 -12.89 14.59
N ASP A 128 2.80 -13.01 15.55
CA ASP A 128 2.78 -12.13 16.44
C ASP A 128 3.56 -12.19 17.32
N LYS A 129 3.99 -11.75 17.44
CA LYS A 129 4.85 -11.28 18.04
C LYS A 129 4.57 -11.04 19.42
#